data_c3a52c0afe3f904bde48767b48854184
#
_entry.id   c3a52c0afe3f904bde48767b48854184
#
_cell.length_a   1.000
_cell.length_b   1.000
_cell.length_c   1.000
_cell.angle_alpha   90.00
_cell.angle_beta   90.00
_cell.angle_gamma   90.00
#
_symmetry.space_group_name_H-M   'P 1'
#
loop_
_entity.id
_entity.type
_entity.pdbx_description
1 polymer ?
#
loop_
_entity_poly.entity_id
_entity_poly.type
_entity_poly.pdbx_seq_one_letter_code
_entity_poly.pdbx_strand_id
1 'polypeptide(L)'
;MEAVLPRLFVIPDLSCYDNPDPLYPLSLRDARDGRRHTMVVASTGSGKTSFLFRRCRGRVFYILPFQASINAMYERVRQDLQGTDAFVTLLHAVSCIKWAGQEPEERILQRMTGASVKVMTPHQIASVVFGGKGYEAMVIDLKGCDVILDEIHTYSDVMQAIVLKLVEVLVHLGCRVHIGTATMPTVLYQKIIQLLGGEKEVYEVRLSPEELDSFDRHVIYKVKSFEETEEAINEAIAKGRKVLIVCNQVKRAQALYGRIAEKYAGVSKMLIHGRFKRGCRALLEAKLLKEMNVGKEACIVVSTQVVEVSLDINFDLMVTECAALDALGKNQPVKG
;
A
#
# COMPACT_ATOMS: atom_id res chain seq x y z
N MET A 1 -18.98 20.14 14.30
CA MET A 1 -18.40 20.98 13.23
C MET A 1 -17.38 21.99 13.76
N GLU A 2 -17.68 22.74 14.80
CA GLU A 2 -16.76 23.75 15.37
C GLU A 2 -15.41 23.20 15.86
N ALA A 3 -15.35 21.98 16.38
CA ALA A 3 -14.11 21.37 16.84
C ALA A 3 -13.15 20.91 15.72
N VAL A 4 -13.62 20.80 14.48
CA VAL A 4 -12.83 20.31 13.32
C VAL A 4 -12.34 21.45 12.43
N LEU A 5 -13.08 22.54 12.32
CA LEU A 5 -12.71 23.71 11.51
C LEU A 5 -11.31 24.26 11.84
N PRO A 6 -10.88 24.35 13.11
CA PRO A 6 -9.53 24.82 13.47
C PRO A 6 -8.40 23.90 12.95
N ARG A 7 -8.71 22.65 12.58
CA ARG A 7 -7.73 21.66 12.08
C ARG A 7 -7.62 21.61 10.56
N LEU A 8 -8.44 22.39 9.85
CA LEU A 8 -8.36 22.48 8.39
C LEU A 8 -7.17 23.35 7.98
N PHE A 9 -6.53 23.01 6.88
CA PHE A 9 -5.36 23.68 6.30
C PHE A 9 -4.10 23.65 7.18
N VAL A 10 -4.08 22.87 8.24
CA VAL A 10 -2.90 22.67 9.08
C VAL A 10 -1.87 21.83 8.33
N ILE A 11 -0.64 22.31 8.30
CA ILE A 11 0.50 21.52 7.82
C ILE A 11 0.82 20.47 8.89
N PRO A 12 0.86 19.17 8.54
CA PRO A 12 1.13 18.13 9.53
C PRO A 12 2.56 18.20 10.04
N ASP A 13 2.77 17.99 11.34
CA ASP A 13 4.08 17.66 11.87
C ASP A 13 4.40 16.20 11.55
N LEU A 14 5.38 16.00 10.67
CA LEU A 14 5.79 14.68 10.19
C LEU A 14 7.08 14.18 10.87
N SER A 15 7.50 14.80 11.97
CA SER A 15 8.72 14.43 12.71
C SER A 15 8.68 13.00 13.25
N CYS A 16 7.50 12.42 13.44
CA CYS A 16 7.33 11.02 13.80
C CYS A 16 7.95 10.03 12.80
N TYR A 17 8.16 10.46 11.55
CA TYR A 17 8.83 9.66 10.53
C TYR A 17 10.36 9.83 10.51
N ASP A 18 10.91 10.78 11.26
CA ASP A 18 12.36 11.01 11.40
C ASP A 18 13.02 10.05 12.41
N ASN A 19 12.59 8.80 12.44
CA ASN A 19 13.15 7.78 13.31
C ASN A 19 14.06 6.83 12.49
N PRO A 20 15.40 6.94 12.64
CA PRO A 20 16.32 6.04 11.96
C PRO A 20 16.23 4.64 12.56
N ASP A 21 16.01 3.65 11.72
CA ASP A 21 15.94 2.24 12.07
C ASP A 21 16.78 1.42 11.08
N PRO A 22 17.85 0.74 11.53
CA PRO A 22 18.70 -0.07 10.65
C PRO A 22 17.95 -1.18 9.87
N LEU A 23 16.79 -1.63 10.36
CA LEU A 23 15.95 -2.59 9.64
C LEU A 23 15.33 -2.00 8.37
N TYR A 24 15.29 -0.67 8.27
CA TYR A 24 14.74 0.07 7.15
C TYR A 24 15.79 0.99 6.53
N PRO A 25 16.60 0.56 5.56
CA PRO A 25 17.74 1.32 5.04
C PRO A 25 17.38 2.72 4.56
N LEU A 26 16.18 2.94 4.05
CA LEU A 26 15.74 4.27 3.65
C LEU A 26 15.50 5.21 4.84
N SER A 27 15.33 4.68 6.05
CA SER A 27 15.25 5.51 7.27
C SER A 27 16.58 6.21 7.57
N LEU A 28 17.70 5.60 7.17
CA LEU A 28 19.05 6.12 7.37
C LEU A 28 19.48 7.13 6.27
N ARG A 29 18.72 7.22 5.16
CA ARG A 29 19.01 8.15 4.07
C ARG A 29 18.63 9.57 4.44
N ASP A 30 19.46 10.53 4.04
CA ASP A 30 19.11 11.95 4.20
C ASP A 30 17.92 12.31 3.31
N ALA A 31 16.87 12.83 3.92
CA ALA A 31 15.70 13.34 3.23
C ALA A 31 15.80 14.86 2.92
N ARG A 32 16.86 15.53 3.37
CA ARG A 32 17.06 16.99 3.25
C ARG A 32 17.72 17.37 1.94
N ASP A 33 17.15 16.94 0.81
CA ASP A 33 17.60 17.36 -0.52
C ASP A 33 16.77 18.56 -1.01
N GLY A 34 17.41 19.50 -1.71
CA GLY A 34 16.78 20.74 -2.20
C GLY A 34 15.88 20.56 -3.42
N ARG A 35 15.98 19.43 -4.14
CA ARG A 35 15.17 19.14 -5.31
C ARG A 35 13.71 19.00 -4.96
N ARG A 36 12.88 19.49 -5.88
CA ARG A 36 11.45 19.66 -5.64
C ARG A 36 10.70 18.33 -5.54
N HIS A 37 11.01 17.38 -6.40
CA HIS A 37 10.33 16.11 -6.53
C HIS A 37 11.21 14.97 -6.00
N THR A 38 10.61 13.81 -5.78
CA THR A 38 11.32 12.63 -5.27
C THR A 38 10.89 11.39 -6.02
N MET A 39 11.83 10.50 -6.33
CA MET A 39 11.56 9.17 -6.83
C MET A 39 12.33 8.15 -6.02
N VAL A 40 11.63 7.21 -5.40
CA VAL A 40 12.19 6.11 -4.62
C VAL A 40 11.87 4.80 -5.29
N VAL A 41 12.93 4.10 -5.73
CA VAL A 41 12.81 2.73 -6.26
C VAL A 41 13.52 1.79 -5.29
N ALA A 42 12.73 1.07 -4.50
CA ALA A 42 13.26 0.20 -3.46
C ALA A 42 12.25 -0.90 -3.11
N SER A 43 12.75 -2.04 -2.62
CA SER A 43 11.95 -3.20 -2.26
C SER A 43 10.89 -2.87 -1.18
N THR A 44 9.85 -3.69 -1.10
CA THR A 44 8.87 -3.62 0.00
C THR A 44 9.59 -3.85 1.33
N GLY A 45 9.20 -3.11 2.37
CA GLY A 45 9.85 -3.20 3.69
C GLY A 45 11.15 -2.40 3.84
N SER A 46 11.60 -1.65 2.81
CA SER A 46 12.81 -0.81 2.88
C SER A 46 12.64 0.53 3.61
N GLY A 47 11.43 0.87 4.05
CA GLY A 47 11.13 2.16 4.67
C GLY A 47 10.69 3.27 3.71
N LYS A 48 10.25 2.93 2.47
CA LYS A 48 9.78 3.88 1.45
C LYS A 48 8.78 4.91 2.00
N THR A 49 7.72 4.44 2.66
CA THR A 49 6.63 5.28 3.17
C THR A 49 7.16 6.37 4.09
N SER A 50 7.95 6.00 5.10
CA SER A 50 8.53 6.95 6.06
C SER A 50 9.46 7.94 5.35
N PHE A 51 10.28 7.46 4.41
CA PHE A 51 11.15 8.33 3.62
C PHE A 51 10.36 9.34 2.79
N LEU A 52 9.27 8.94 2.13
CA LEU A 52 8.43 9.84 1.33
C LEU A 52 7.74 10.89 2.21
N PHE A 53 7.26 10.53 3.40
CA PHE A 53 6.71 11.51 4.35
C PHE A 53 7.76 12.52 4.81
N ARG A 54 9.01 12.11 5.06
CA ARG A 54 10.12 13.01 5.42
C ARG A 54 10.48 14.01 4.32
N ARG A 55 10.10 13.74 3.07
CA ARG A 55 10.24 14.65 1.95
C ARG A 55 9.15 15.70 1.86
N CYS A 56 8.01 15.47 2.50
CA CYS A 56 6.87 16.38 2.48
C CYS A 56 7.13 17.61 3.36
N ARG A 57 6.67 18.77 2.91
CA ARG A 57 6.82 20.08 3.60
C ARG A 57 5.51 20.83 3.79
N GLY A 58 4.41 20.29 3.24
CA GLY A 58 3.08 20.87 3.28
C GLY A 58 2.03 19.81 3.61
N ARG A 59 0.79 20.13 3.28
CA ARG A 59 -0.30 19.17 3.36
C ARG A 59 -0.05 18.02 2.35
N VAL A 60 -0.46 16.82 2.70
CA VAL A 60 -0.09 15.61 1.95
C VAL A 60 -1.32 14.92 1.35
N PHE A 61 -1.27 14.63 0.06
CA PHE A 61 -2.18 13.70 -0.61
C PHE A 61 -1.45 12.38 -0.85
N TYR A 62 -1.86 11.33 -0.14
CA TYR A 62 -1.27 10.01 -0.27
C TYR A 62 -2.15 9.11 -1.16
N ILE A 63 -1.62 8.71 -2.30
CA ILE A 63 -2.38 8.01 -3.35
C ILE A 63 -1.88 6.59 -3.49
N LEU A 64 -2.78 5.63 -3.30
CA LEU A 64 -2.54 4.20 -3.38
C LEU A 64 -3.53 3.50 -4.33
N PRO A 65 -3.10 2.44 -5.04
CA PRO A 65 -3.91 1.78 -6.07
C PRO A 65 -5.14 1.06 -5.54
N PHE A 66 -5.09 0.57 -4.30
CA PHE A 66 -6.07 -0.38 -3.80
C PHE A 66 -6.75 0.07 -2.51
N GLN A 67 -8.05 -0.22 -2.39
CA GLN A 67 -8.86 0.20 -1.24
C GLN A 67 -8.37 -0.38 0.10
N ALA A 68 -7.86 -1.60 0.10
CA ALA A 68 -7.32 -2.21 1.31
C ALA A 68 -6.07 -1.47 1.81
N SER A 69 -5.14 -1.12 0.88
CA SER A 69 -3.95 -0.32 1.17
C SER A 69 -4.29 1.03 1.75
N ILE A 70 -5.28 1.67 1.16
CA ILE A 70 -5.73 3.01 1.57
C ILE A 70 -6.26 2.99 3.00
N ASN A 71 -7.06 1.98 3.35
CA ASN A 71 -7.57 1.84 4.70
C ASN A 71 -6.46 1.59 5.73
N ALA A 72 -5.53 0.68 5.40
CA ALA A 72 -4.38 0.40 6.26
C ALA A 72 -3.48 1.63 6.43
N MET A 73 -3.22 2.35 5.33
CA MET A 73 -2.43 3.58 5.36
C MET A 73 -3.13 4.69 6.15
N TYR A 74 -4.44 4.84 5.98
CA TYR A 74 -5.22 5.82 6.76
C TYR A 74 -5.12 5.56 8.26
N GLU A 75 -5.34 4.31 8.69
CA GLU A 75 -5.24 3.96 10.11
C GLU A 75 -3.82 4.16 10.64
N ARG A 76 -2.79 3.79 9.87
CA ARG A 76 -1.40 4.01 10.22
C ARG A 76 -1.10 5.50 10.40
N VAL A 77 -1.37 6.32 9.39
CA VAL A 77 -1.10 7.77 9.44
C VAL A 77 -1.88 8.45 10.57
N ARG A 78 -3.11 8.01 10.81
CA ARG A 78 -3.93 8.50 11.92
C ARG A 78 -3.32 8.17 13.27
N GLN A 79 -2.73 6.98 13.42
CA GLN A 79 -2.02 6.58 14.65
C GLN A 79 -0.71 7.35 14.79
N ASP A 80 0.08 7.44 13.73
CA ASP A 80 1.38 8.12 13.71
C ASP A 80 1.26 9.61 14.07
N LEU A 81 0.15 10.26 13.65
CA LEU A 81 -0.15 11.67 13.92
C LEU A 81 -1.07 11.89 15.13
N GLN A 82 -1.31 10.85 15.93
CA GLN A 82 -2.13 10.98 17.13
C GLN A 82 -1.51 11.95 18.12
N GLY A 83 -2.32 12.88 18.66
CA GLY A 83 -1.85 13.92 19.60
C GLY A 83 -1.33 15.19 18.94
N THR A 84 -1.31 15.25 17.60
CA THR A 84 -1.05 16.49 16.84
C THR A 84 -2.35 17.16 16.41
N ASP A 85 -2.26 18.40 15.91
CA ASP A 85 -3.40 19.12 15.31
C ASP A 85 -3.74 18.68 13.89
N ALA A 86 -3.04 17.68 13.36
CA ALA A 86 -3.24 17.19 12.01
C ALA A 86 -4.61 16.52 11.85
N PHE A 87 -5.30 16.86 10.77
CA PHE A 87 -6.57 16.24 10.38
C PHE A 87 -6.34 15.27 9.21
N VAL A 88 -6.53 13.99 9.48
CA VAL A 88 -6.34 12.92 8.49
C VAL A 88 -7.69 12.48 7.93
N THR A 89 -7.81 12.42 6.61
CA THR A 89 -9.05 12.00 5.94
C THR A 89 -8.82 10.84 4.98
N LEU A 90 -9.87 10.06 4.77
CA LEU A 90 -9.92 8.93 3.86
C LEU A 90 -10.94 9.19 2.75
N LEU A 91 -10.52 9.05 1.48
CA LEU A 91 -11.42 9.22 0.35
C LEU A 91 -11.33 8.05 -0.64
N HIS A 92 -12.37 7.22 -0.69
CA HIS A 92 -12.58 6.21 -1.72
C HIS A 92 -14.07 5.89 -1.91
N ALA A 93 -14.42 5.18 -2.99
CA ALA A 93 -15.82 4.91 -3.35
C ALA A 93 -16.63 4.15 -2.29
N VAL A 94 -15.99 3.52 -1.32
CA VAL A 94 -16.61 2.66 -0.28
C VAL A 94 -16.39 3.20 1.14
N SER A 95 -15.73 4.35 1.29
CA SER A 95 -15.50 4.96 2.62
C SER A 95 -16.80 5.12 3.42
N CYS A 96 -17.93 5.43 2.75
CA CYS A 96 -19.24 5.55 3.37
C CYS A 96 -19.80 4.25 4.00
N ILE A 97 -19.30 3.06 3.60
CA ILE A 97 -19.86 1.76 4.05
C ILE A 97 -19.12 1.23 5.29
N LYS A 98 -17.82 1.46 5.39
CA LYS A 98 -17.01 1.00 6.54
C LYS A 98 -17.35 1.69 7.85
N TRP A 99 -18.03 2.82 7.79
CA TRP A 99 -18.23 3.73 8.90
C TRP A 99 -19.69 3.81 9.31
N ALA A 100 -20.40 2.68 9.26
CA ALA A 100 -21.81 2.57 9.65
C ALA A 100 -22.12 2.97 11.10
N GLY A 101 -21.11 3.31 11.90
CA GLY A 101 -21.25 3.83 13.28
C GLY A 101 -20.75 5.26 13.48
N GLN A 102 -20.34 5.95 12.41
CA GLN A 102 -19.92 7.37 12.52
C GLN A 102 -21.09 8.31 12.29
N GLU A 103 -21.04 9.45 12.99
CA GLU A 103 -21.99 10.54 12.86
C GLU A 103 -22.02 11.07 11.40
N PRO A 104 -23.18 11.50 10.90
CA PRO A 104 -23.32 12.06 9.54
C PRO A 104 -22.34 13.19 9.24
N GLU A 105 -21.94 13.93 10.26
CA GLU A 105 -21.00 15.06 10.17
C GLU A 105 -19.60 14.63 9.75
N GLU A 106 -19.09 13.51 10.25
CA GLU A 106 -17.77 12.99 9.85
C GLU A 106 -17.72 12.58 8.37
N ARG A 107 -18.84 12.12 7.81
CA ARG A 107 -18.95 11.79 6.38
C ARG A 107 -18.85 13.01 5.48
N ILE A 108 -19.37 14.13 5.94
CA ILE A 108 -19.28 15.41 5.23
C ILE A 108 -17.84 15.91 5.30
N LEU A 109 -17.21 15.83 6.48
CA LEU A 109 -15.84 16.27 6.72
C LEU A 109 -14.80 15.52 5.87
N GLN A 110 -15.02 14.23 5.60
CA GLN A 110 -14.12 13.46 4.73
C GLN A 110 -14.05 13.97 3.29
N ARG A 111 -15.09 14.67 2.84
CA ARG A 111 -15.15 15.29 1.50
C ARG A 111 -14.69 16.73 1.49
N MET A 112 -14.47 17.32 2.66
CA MET A 112 -14.06 18.72 2.75
C MET A 112 -12.62 18.92 2.28
N THR A 113 -12.36 20.11 1.76
CA THR A 113 -11.01 20.62 1.49
C THR A 113 -10.28 20.91 2.79
N GLY A 114 -8.94 20.91 2.75
CA GLY A 114 -8.14 21.41 3.86
C GLY A 114 -7.64 20.37 4.86
N ALA A 115 -7.80 19.06 4.61
CA ALA A 115 -7.19 18.03 5.45
C ALA A 115 -5.66 18.13 5.41
N SER A 116 -5.01 17.88 6.55
CA SER A 116 -3.55 17.86 6.68
C SER A 116 -2.94 16.70 5.90
N VAL A 117 -3.55 15.51 5.98
CA VAL A 117 -3.22 14.34 5.17
C VAL A 117 -4.51 13.74 4.62
N LYS A 118 -4.54 13.52 3.30
CA LYS A 118 -5.66 12.90 2.60
C LYS A 118 -5.21 11.62 1.91
N VAL A 119 -5.71 10.48 2.36
CA VAL A 119 -5.41 9.16 1.77
C VAL A 119 -6.51 8.79 0.78
N MET A 120 -6.16 8.46 -0.47
CA MET A 120 -7.15 8.29 -1.53
C MET A 120 -6.71 7.37 -2.67
N THR A 121 -7.67 6.97 -3.52
CA THR A 121 -7.37 6.23 -4.77
C THR A 121 -7.04 7.18 -5.91
N PRO A 122 -6.31 6.70 -6.95
CA PRO A 122 -6.11 7.46 -8.19
C PRO A 122 -7.42 7.86 -8.88
N HIS A 123 -8.45 7.03 -8.78
CA HIS A 123 -9.77 7.33 -9.37
C HIS A 123 -10.41 8.58 -8.75
N GLN A 124 -10.19 8.84 -7.47
CA GLN A 124 -10.75 10.02 -6.82
C GLN A 124 -10.06 11.30 -7.29
N ILE A 125 -8.75 11.28 -7.43
CA ILE A 125 -8.00 12.44 -7.91
C ILE A 125 -8.08 12.60 -9.44
N ALA A 126 -8.41 11.55 -10.18
CA ALA A 126 -8.55 11.60 -11.64
C ALA A 126 -9.63 12.60 -12.12
N SER A 127 -10.57 12.99 -11.25
CA SER A 127 -11.52 14.07 -11.55
C SER A 127 -10.84 15.37 -11.96
N VAL A 128 -9.63 15.64 -11.44
CA VAL A 128 -8.81 16.81 -11.80
C VAL A 128 -8.30 16.73 -13.24
N VAL A 129 -8.05 15.50 -13.74
CA VAL A 129 -7.61 15.27 -15.13
C VAL A 129 -8.77 15.35 -16.12
N PHE A 130 -9.95 14.86 -15.72
CA PHE A 130 -11.10 14.71 -16.62
C PHE A 130 -12.16 15.81 -16.46
N GLY A 131 -11.96 16.80 -15.59
CA GLY A 131 -12.98 17.82 -15.30
C GLY A 131 -14.27 17.24 -14.71
N GLY A 132 -14.14 16.14 -13.91
CA GLY A 132 -15.29 15.49 -13.29
C GLY A 132 -15.97 16.39 -12.24
N LYS A 133 -17.21 16.05 -11.86
CA LYS A 133 -18.00 16.84 -10.89
C LYS A 133 -17.20 17.10 -9.61
N GLY A 134 -17.03 18.38 -9.25
CA GLY A 134 -16.31 18.83 -8.05
C GLY A 134 -14.80 18.91 -8.21
N TYR A 135 -14.28 18.85 -9.45
CA TYR A 135 -12.84 18.94 -9.70
C TYR A 135 -12.25 20.27 -9.26
N GLU A 136 -13.01 21.37 -9.30
CA GLU A 136 -12.57 22.71 -8.91
C GLU A 136 -12.14 22.74 -7.43
N ALA A 137 -12.96 22.14 -6.57
CA ALA A 137 -12.64 22.06 -5.13
C ALA A 137 -11.38 21.21 -4.90
N MET A 138 -11.21 20.13 -5.67
CA MET A 138 -10.00 19.27 -5.61
C MET A 138 -8.76 20.01 -6.12
N VAL A 139 -8.88 20.81 -7.18
CA VAL A 139 -7.79 21.66 -7.70
C VAL A 139 -7.32 22.66 -6.65
N ILE A 140 -8.27 23.34 -5.99
CA ILE A 140 -7.97 24.30 -4.92
C ILE A 140 -7.28 23.60 -3.74
N ASP A 141 -7.76 22.42 -3.37
CA ASP A 141 -7.23 21.65 -2.24
C ASP A 141 -5.82 21.11 -2.51
N LEU A 142 -5.52 20.73 -3.76
CA LEU A 142 -4.22 20.19 -4.20
C LEU A 142 -3.15 21.26 -4.37
N LYS A 143 -3.51 22.50 -4.71
CA LYS A 143 -2.55 23.53 -5.11
C LYS A 143 -1.43 23.70 -4.08
N GLY A 144 -0.19 23.48 -4.52
CA GLY A 144 1.02 23.62 -3.71
C GLY A 144 1.26 22.54 -2.66
N CYS A 145 0.43 21.50 -2.59
CA CYS A 145 0.58 20.39 -1.66
C CYS A 145 1.67 19.42 -2.07
N ASP A 146 2.03 18.53 -1.14
CA ASP A 146 2.82 17.34 -1.42
C ASP A 146 1.88 16.21 -1.87
N VAL A 147 2.24 15.52 -2.95
CA VAL A 147 1.46 14.39 -3.47
C VAL A 147 2.36 13.17 -3.56
N ILE A 148 2.05 12.15 -2.75
CA ILE A 148 2.72 10.86 -2.78
C ILE A 148 1.94 9.92 -3.69
N LEU A 149 2.59 9.42 -4.74
CA LEU A 149 2.09 8.38 -5.64
C LEU A 149 2.84 7.10 -5.31
N ASP A 150 2.21 6.21 -4.57
CA ASP A 150 2.85 4.98 -4.13
C ASP A 150 2.38 3.76 -4.94
N GLU A 151 3.28 2.77 -5.07
CA GLU A 151 3.03 1.52 -5.78
C GLU A 151 2.56 1.68 -7.24
N ILE A 152 3.08 2.68 -7.96
CA ILE A 152 2.63 3.01 -9.33
C ILE A 152 2.84 1.88 -10.35
N HIS A 153 3.75 0.96 -10.10
CA HIS A 153 4.00 -0.21 -10.94
C HIS A 153 2.82 -1.21 -10.97
N THR A 154 1.89 -1.10 -10.02
CA THR A 154 0.73 -2.00 -9.93
C THR A 154 -0.45 -1.57 -10.80
N TYR A 155 -0.36 -0.41 -11.43
CA TYR A 155 -1.41 0.10 -12.28
C TYR A 155 -1.45 -0.59 -13.64
N SER A 156 -2.66 -0.84 -14.16
CA SER A 156 -2.84 -1.23 -15.55
C SER A 156 -2.37 -0.13 -16.50
N ASP A 157 -2.13 -0.47 -17.76
CA ASP A 157 -1.64 0.47 -18.79
C ASP A 157 -2.50 1.74 -18.87
N VAL A 158 -3.83 1.58 -18.80
CA VAL A 158 -4.78 2.71 -18.81
C VAL A 158 -4.56 3.59 -17.57
N MET A 159 -4.40 2.98 -16.40
CA MET A 159 -4.15 3.74 -15.16
C MET A 159 -2.77 4.39 -15.15
N GLN A 160 -1.77 3.78 -15.76
CA GLN A 160 -0.44 4.40 -15.93
C GLN A 160 -0.54 5.65 -16.80
N ALA A 161 -1.32 5.62 -17.88
CA ALA A 161 -1.56 6.80 -18.71
C ALA A 161 -2.28 7.92 -17.95
N ILE A 162 -3.27 7.57 -17.12
CA ILE A 162 -3.95 8.54 -16.24
C ILE A 162 -2.98 9.14 -15.22
N VAL A 163 -2.13 8.32 -14.60
CA VAL A 163 -1.12 8.78 -13.64
C VAL A 163 -0.11 9.72 -14.29
N LEU A 164 0.36 9.43 -15.51
CA LEU A 164 1.23 10.36 -16.25
C LEU A 164 0.56 11.72 -16.45
N LYS A 165 -0.71 11.72 -16.90
CA LYS A 165 -1.47 12.97 -17.05
C LYS A 165 -1.72 13.67 -15.72
N LEU A 166 -1.94 12.91 -14.65
CA LEU A 166 -2.06 13.44 -13.31
C LEU A 166 -0.76 14.13 -12.86
N VAL A 167 0.40 13.51 -13.07
CA VAL A 167 1.71 14.12 -12.74
C VAL A 167 1.88 15.46 -13.45
N GLU A 168 1.55 15.55 -14.75
CA GLU A 168 1.58 16.79 -15.49
C GLU A 168 0.70 17.89 -14.85
N VAL A 169 -0.54 17.54 -14.51
CA VAL A 169 -1.47 18.47 -13.84
C VAL A 169 -0.95 18.89 -12.46
N LEU A 170 -0.44 17.96 -11.66
CA LEU A 170 0.11 18.25 -10.33
C LEU A 170 1.29 19.20 -10.39
N VAL A 171 2.19 19.04 -11.36
CA VAL A 171 3.31 19.97 -11.58
C VAL A 171 2.78 21.36 -11.94
N HIS A 172 1.78 21.45 -12.81
CA HIS A 172 1.11 22.71 -13.17
C HIS A 172 0.46 23.40 -11.97
N LEU A 173 -0.13 22.64 -11.05
CA LEU A 173 -0.70 23.15 -9.80
C LEU A 173 0.34 23.55 -8.75
N GLY A 174 1.62 23.44 -9.09
CA GLY A 174 2.70 23.76 -8.18
C GLY A 174 2.89 22.74 -7.05
N CYS A 175 2.40 21.52 -7.18
CA CYS A 175 2.60 20.45 -6.21
C CYS A 175 4.04 19.94 -6.20
N ARG A 176 4.47 19.42 -5.07
CA ARG A 176 5.65 18.53 -4.99
C ARG A 176 5.18 17.09 -5.16
N VAL A 177 5.78 16.37 -6.08
CA VAL A 177 5.39 14.99 -6.39
C VAL A 177 6.47 14.04 -5.88
N HIS A 178 6.04 13.06 -5.08
CA HIS A 178 6.89 12.05 -4.49
C HIS A 178 6.40 10.68 -4.93
N ILE A 179 7.25 9.90 -5.55
CA ILE A 179 6.90 8.60 -6.14
C ILE A 179 7.61 7.49 -5.39
N GLY A 180 6.84 6.50 -4.93
CA GLY A 180 7.33 5.28 -4.31
C GLY A 180 6.97 4.05 -5.15
N THR A 181 7.94 3.17 -5.40
CA THR A 181 7.66 1.94 -6.16
C THR A 181 8.72 0.87 -5.85
N ALA A 182 8.32 -0.40 -5.93
CA ALA A 182 9.28 -1.50 -5.81
C ALA A 182 10.02 -1.74 -7.14
N THR A 183 9.33 -1.56 -8.26
CA THR A 183 9.88 -1.72 -9.61
C THR A 183 9.46 -0.55 -10.49
N MET A 184 10.31 -0.18 -11.44
CA MET A 184 10.05 0.94 -12.33
C MET A 184 10.46 0.57 -13.77
N PRO A 185 9.51 0.35 -14.68
CA PRO A 185 9.82 0.17 -16.09
C PRO A 185 10.53 1.41 -16.66
N THR A 186 11.58 1.20 -17.42
CA THR A 186 12.44 2.29 -17.95
C THR A 186 11.64 3.34 -18.73
N VAL A 187 10.67 2.91 -19.53
CA VAL A 187 9.84 3.83 -20.32
C VAL A 187 8.99 4.73 -19.42
N LEU A 188 8.39 4.16 -18.38
CA LEU A 188 7.57 4.91 -17.42
C LEU A 188 8.46 5.88 -16.63
N TYR A 189 9.63 5.42 -16.18
CA TYR A 189 10.62 6.24 -15.51
C TYR A 189 11.00 7.48 -16.32
N GLN A 190 11.42 7.29 -17.57
CA GLN A 190 11.84 8.40 -18.43
C GLN A 190 10.75 9.44 -18.65
N LYS A 191 9.51 8.98 -18.88
CA LYS A 191 8.34 9.87 -19.03
C LYS A 191 8.07 10.68 -17.77
N ILE A 192 8.12 10.05 -16.61
CA ILE A 192 7.87 10.72 -15.32
C ILE A 192 8.96 11.75 -15.04
N ILE A 193 10.24 11.40 -15.19
CA ILE A 193 11.35 12.34 -15.00
C ILE A 193 11.20 13.57 -15.91
N GLN A 194 10.84 13.37 -17.17
CA GLN A 194 10.59 14.46 -18.10
C GLN A 194 9.44 15.36 -17.63
N LEU A 195 8.31 14.78 -17.18
CA LEU A 195 7.16 15.54 -16.68
C LEU A 195 7.46 16.32 -15.39
N LEU A 196 8.36 15.79 -14.55
CA LEU A 196 8.80 16.43 -13.31
C LEU A 196 9.84 17.54 -13.52
N GLY A 197 10.22 17.83 -14.76
CA GLY A 197 11.19 18.89 -15.09
C GLY A 197 12.64 18.41 -15.27
N GLY A 198 12.86 17.10 -15.33
CA GLY A 198 14.16 16.49 -15.54
C GLY A 198 14.88 16.10 -14.24
N GLU A 199 16.03 15.44 -14.38
CA GLU A 199 16.79 14.86 -13.25
C GLU A 199 17.24 15.91 -12.21
N LYS A 200 17.40 17.17 -12.62
CA LYS A 200 17.80 18.27 -11.71
C LYS A 200 16.72 18.63 -10.70
N GLU A 201 15.47 18.37 -11.03
CA GLU A 201 14.31 18.66 -10.17
C GLU A 201 13.87 17.43 -9.32
N VAL A 202 14.45 16.25 -9.58
CA VAL A 202 14.04 15.00 -8.93
C VAL A 202 15.16 14.44 -8.07
N TYR A 203 14.88 14.27 -6.77
CA TYR A 203 15.75 13.51 -5.88
C TYR A 203 15.46 12.02 -6.06
N GLU A 204 16.35 11.34 -6.73
CA GLU A 204 16.25 9.91 -6.93
C GLU A 204 16.98 9.14 -5.83
N VAL A 205 16.29 8.15 -5.26
CA VAL A 205 16.85 7.25 -4.25
C VAL A 205 16.63 5.82 -4.70
N ARG A 206 17.73 5.08 -4.79
CA ARG A 206 17.76 3.63 -5.04
C ARG A 206 18.62 2.95 -3.98
N LEU A 207 18.27 1.72 -3.66
CA LEU A 207 19.14 0.88 -2.85
C LEU A 207 20.31 0.38 -3.72
N SER A 208 21.51 0.33 -3.16
CA SER A 208 22.67 -0.28 -3.82
C SER A 208 22.50 -1.80 -3.93
N PRO A 209 23.24 -2.48 -4.82
CA PRO A 209 23.22 -3.95 -4.87
C PRO A 209 23.50 -4.60 -3.52
N GLU A 210 24.46 -4.07 -2.75
CA GLU A 210 24.83 -4.57 -1.42
C GLU A 210 23.69 -4.40 -0.41
N GLU A 211 22.97 -3.28 -0.48
CA GLU A 211 21.77 -3.06 0.34
C GLU A 211 20.65 -4.01 -0.08
N LEU A 212 20.45 -4.26 -1.37
CA LEU A 212 19.47 -5.21 -1.88
C LEU A 212 19.78 -6.65 -1.44
N ASP A 213 21.05 -7.06 -1.48
CA ASP A 213 21.51 -8.37 -1.03
C ASP A 213 21.22 -8.58 0.48
N SER A 214 21.30 -7.51 1.29
CA SER A 214 20.93 -7.58 2.71
C SER A 214 19.44 -7.85 2.94
N PHE A 215 18.60 -7.61 1.92
CA PHE A 215 17.16 -7.93 1.91
C PHE A 215 16.84 -9.29 1.31
N ASP A 216 17.85 -10.08 0.94
CA ASP A 216 17.66 -11.45 0.44
C ASP A 216 17.22 -12.36 1.59
N ARG A 217 15.93 -12.32 1.89
CA ARG A 217 15.29 -12.97 3.04
C ARG A 217 14.54 -14.24 2.64
N HIS A 218 14.49 -14.56 1.33
CA HIS A 218 13.63 -15.61 0.82
C HIS A 218 14.37 -16.55 -0.10
N VAL A 219 14.10 -17.83 0.06
CA VAL A 219 14.55 -18.85 -0.88
C VAL A 219 13.34 -19.29 -1.70
N ILE A 220 13.46 -19.18 -3.04
CA ILE A 220 12.40 -19.55 -3.98
C ILE A 220 12.72 -20.89 -4.60
N TYR A 221 11.79 -21.84 -4.44
CA TYR A 221 11.86 -23.15 -5.10
C TYR A 221 10.79 -23.23 -6.18
N LYS A 222 11.21 -23.61 -7.39
CA LYS A 222 10.27 -23.87 -8.48
C LYS A 222 9.92 -25.37 -8.45
N VAL A 223 8.63 -25.66 -8.31
CA VAL A 223 8.07 -27.02 -8.34
C VAL A 223 7.13 -27.19 -9.52
N LYS A 224 6.85 -28.42 -9.91
CA LYS A 224 5.99 -28.72 -11.07
C LYS A 224 4.52 -28.80 -10.70
N SER A 225 4.21 -29.21 -9.47
CA SER A 225 2.84 -29.40 -9.03
C SER A 225 2.67 -29.02 -7.55
N PHE A 226 1.40 -28.88 -7.13
CA PHE A 226 1.08 -28.61 -5.72
C PHE A 226 1.48 -29.80 -4.82
N GLU A 227 1.36 -31.02 -5.31
CA GLU A 227 1.71 -32.25 -4.56
C GLU A 227 3.18 -32.25 -4.10
N GLU A 228 4.08 -31.67 -4.90
CA GLU A 228 5.50 -31.52 -4.51
C GLU A 228 5.71 -30.53 -3.34
N THR A 229 4.72 -29.69 -3.03
CA THR A 229 4.79 -28.73 -1.90
C THR A 229 4.27 -29.34 -0.60
N GLU A 230 3.60 -30.48 -0.64
CA GLU A 230 2.93 -31.07 0.53
C GLU A 230 3.89 -31.39 1.69
N GLU A 231 5.09 -31.85 1.38
CA GLU A 231 6.11 -32.13 2.39
C GLU A 231 6.54 -30.86 3.12
N ALA A 232 6.80 -29.78 2.39
CA ALA A 232 7.14 -28.48 2.97
C ALA A 232 6.01 -27.91 3.82
N ILE A 233 4.75 -28.08 3.39
CA ILE A 233 3.58 -27.67 4.18
C ILE A 233 3.49 -28.49 5.46
N ASN A 234 3.65 -29.82 5.39
CA ASN A 234 3.63 -30.71 6.55
C ASN A 234 4.71 -30.33 7.57
N GLU A 235 5.93 -30.08 7.09
CA GLU A 235 7.05 -29.65 7.92
C GLU A 235 6.79 -28.27 8.59
N ALA A 236 6.26 -27.33 7.81
CA ALA A 236 5.92 -25.99 8.35
C ALA A 236 4.87 -26.11 9.46
N ILE A 237 3.79 -26.86 9.25
CA ILE A 237 2.73 -27.06 10.24
C ILE A 237 3.25 -27.79 11.49
N ALA A 238 4.07 -28.84 11.31
CA ALA A 238 4.70 -29.56 12.43
C ALA A 238 5.60 -28.65 13.29
N LYS A 239 6.23 -27.65 12.68
CA LYS A 239 7.04 -26.63 13.37
C LYS A 239 6.23 -25.45 13.93
N GLY A 240 4.90 -25.48 13.90
CA GLY A 240 4.06 -24.38 14.36
C GLY A 240 4.04 -23.17 13.46
N ARG A 241 4.45 -23.31 12.19
CA ARG A 241 4.61 -22.20 11.23
C ARG A 241 3.33 -21.90 10.47
N LYS A 242 3.24 -20.70 9.94
CA LYS A 242 2.13 -20.19 9.16
C LYS A 242 2.35 -20.40 7.67
N VAL A 243 1.34 -20.89 6.98
CA VAL A 243 1.39 -21.21 5.55
C VAL A 243 0.38 -20.37 4.78
N LEU A 244 0.85 -19.63 3.77
CA LEU A 244 0.01 -18.93 2.81
C LEU A 244 0.04 -19.64 1.47
N ILE A 245 -1.14 -19.93 0.91
CA ILE A 245 -1.28 -20.55 -0.41
C ILE A 245 -2.05 -19.60 -1.32
N VAL A 246 -1.45 -19.19 -2.44
CA VAL A 246 -2.03 -18.24 -3.38
C VAL A 246 -2.35 -18.92 -4.70
N CYS A 247 -3.61 -18.86 -5.10
CA CYS A 247 -4.09 -19.39 -6.37
C CYS A 247 -4.48 -18.26 -7.32
N ASN A 248 -4.29 -18.46 -8.63
CA ASN A 248 -4.68 -17.48 -9.64
C ASN A 248 -6.21 -17.44 -9.90
N GLN A 249 -6.94 -18.47 -9.48
CA GLN A 249 -8.36 -18.59 -9.73
C GLN A 249 -9.15 -18.96 -8.47
N VAL A 250 -10.31 -18.31 -8.29
CA VAL A 250 -11.21 -18.58 -7.15
C VAL A 250 -11.63 -20.05 -7.07
N LYS A 251 -11.97 -20.69 -8.20
CA LYS A 251 -12.35 -22.09 -8.22
C LYS A 251 -11.24 -23.02 -7.71
N ARG A 252 -9.98 -22.71 -8.09
CA ARG A 252 -8.83 -23.48 -7.63
C ARG A 252 -8.58 -23.28 -6.13
N ALA A 253 -8.66 -22.04 -5.65
CA ALA A 253 -8.54 -21.75 -4.23
C ALA A 253 -9.61 -22.49 -3.40
N GLN A 254 -10.87 -22.54 -3.87
CA GLN A 254 -11.94 -23.26 -3.22
C GLN A 254 -11.73 -24.78 -3.19
N ALA A 255 -11.33 -25.37 -4.34
CA ALA A 255 -11.05 -26.82 -4.43
C ALA A 255 -9.85 -27.19 -3.53
N LEU A 256 -8.80 -26.40 -3.56
CA LEU A 256 -7.61 -26.63 -2.73
C LEU A 256 -7.92 -26.47 -1.23
N TYR A 257 -8.72 -25.48 -0.87
CA TYR A 257 -9.17 -25.31 0.50
C TYR A 257 -9.94 -26.51 1.02
N GLY A 258 -10.83 -27.12 0.20
CA GLY A 258 -11.51 -28.38 0.55
C GLY A 258 -10.53 -29.50 0.90
N ARG A 259 -9.54 -29.76 0.02
CA ARG A 259 -8.48 -30.76 0.27
C ARG A 259 -7.70 -30.48 1.56
N ILE A 260 -7.34 -29.22 1.79
CA ILE A 260 -6.60 -28.79 2.98
C ILE A 260 -7.46 -28.93 4.23
N ALA A 261 -8.76 -28.63 4.14
CA ALA A 261 -9.69 -28.73 5.26
C ALA A 261 -9.81 -30.18 5.76
N GLU A 262 -9.84 -31.13 4.86
CA GLU A 262 -9.86 -32.56 5.18
C GLU A 262 -8.51 -33.05 5.74
N LYS A 263 -7.41 -32.69 5.07
CA LYS A 263 -6.07 -33.20 5.42
C LYS A 263 -5.55 -32.64 6.77
N TYR A 264 -5.83 -31.39 7.08
CA TYR A 264 -5.30 -30.70 8.28
C TYR A 264 -6.42 -30.35 9.27
N ALA A 265 -7.27 -31.30 9.66
CA ALA A 265 -8.47 -31.07 10.48
C ALA A 265 -8.19 -30.24 11.76
N GLY A 266 -7.09 -30.47 12.45
CA GLY A 266 -6.71 -29.80 13.70
C GLY A 266 -6.03 -28.43 13.57
N VAL A 267 -5.77 -27.93 12.34
CA VAL A 267 -5.06 -26.68 12.11
C VAL A 267 -6.05 -25.56 11.81
N SER A 268 -5.79 -24.35 12.31
CA SER A 268 -6.59 -23.16 11.97
C SER A 268 -6.47 -22.84 10.47
N LYS A 269 -7.62 -22.63 9.81
CA LYS A 269 -7.66 -22.44 8.35
C LYS A 269 -8.56 -21.28 7.95
N MET A 270 -8.20 -20.64 6.84
CA MET A 270 -9.02 -19.59 6.24
C MET A 270 -8.97 -19.68 4.70
N LEU A 271 -10.12 -19.40 4.08
CA LEU A 271 -10.22 -19.14 2.65
C LEU A 271 -10.61 -17.67 2.43
N ILE A 272 -9.85 -16.95 1.58
CA ILE A 272 -10.16 -15.58 1.24
C ILE A 272 -9.98 -15.31 -0.26
N HIS A 273 -11.00 -14.75 -0.91
CA HIS A 273 -10.96 -14.41 -2.33
C HIS A 273 -11.91 -13.27 -2.70
N GLY A 274 -11.77 -12.72 -3.90
CA GLY A 274 -12.50 -11.54 -4.36
C GLY A 274 -14.03 -11.69 -4.52
N ARG A 275 -14.57 -12.93 -4.54
CA ARG A 275 -16.01 -13.18 -4.69
C ARG A 275 -16.80 -13.16 -3.36
N PHE A 276 -16.12 -13.01 -2.22
CA PHE A 276 -16.86 -12.76 -0.96
C PHE A 276 -17.59 -11.42 -1.02
N LYS A 277 -18.78 -11.37 -0.42
CA LYS A 277 -19.47 -10.09 -0.19
C LYS A 277 -18.56 -9.16 0.60
N ARG A 278 -18.60 -7.86 0.29
CA ARG A 278 -17.69 -6.85 0.88
C ARG A 278 -17.61 -6.90 2.40
N GLY A 279 -18.78 -7.00 3.09
CA GLY A 279 -18.81 -7.09 4.55
C GLY A 279 -18.13 -8.36 5.08
N CYS A 280 -18.40 -9.52 4.48
CA CYS A 280 -17.75 -10.78 4.85
C CYS A 280 -16.24 -10.72 4.59
N ARG A 281 -15.84 -10.13 3.46
CA ARG A 281 -14.42 -9.97 3.12
C ARG A 281 -13.71 -9.08 4.14
N ALA A 282 -14.29 -7.96 4.54
CA ALA A 282 -13.71 -7.08 5.56
C ALA A 282 -13.52 -7.78 6.91
N LEU A 283 -14.46 -8.63 7.30
CA LEU A 283 -14.33 -9.46 8.51
C LEU A 283 -13.21 -10.50 8.39
N LEU A 284 -13.09 -11.16 7.24
CA LEU A 284 -12.01 -12.12 6.97
C LEU A 284 -10.63 -11.42 6.95
N GLU A 285 -10.51 -10.25 6.31
CA GLU A 285 -9.29 -9.44 6.32
C GLU A 285 -8.92 -9.02 7.75
N ALA A 286 -9.88 -8.56 8.54
CA ALA A 286 -9.65 -8.19 9.94
C ALA A 286 -9.21 -9.40 10.79
N LYS A 287 -9.83 -10.57 10.59
CA LYS A 287 -9.45 -11.81 11.25
C LYS A 287 -8.05 -12.26 10.84
N LEU A 288 -7.74 -12.19 9.54
CA LEU A 288 -6.41 -12.51 9.01
C LEU A 288 -5.33 -11.65 9.69
N LEU A 289 -5.51 -10.35 9.74
CA LEU A 289 -4.54 -9.42 10.30
C LEU A 289 -4.40 -9.54 11.83
N LYS A 290 -5.52 -9.62 12.55
CA LYS A 290 -5.52 -9.56 14.01
C LYS A 290 -5.25 -10.90 14.70
N GLU A 291 -5.72 -12.00 14.13
CA GLU A 291 -5.65 -13.32 14.75
C GLU A 291 -4.57 -14.20 14.12
N MET A 292 -4.60 -14.36 12.79
CA MET A 292 -3.70 -15.31 12.11
C MET A 292 -2.32 -14.71 11.84
N ASN A 293 -2.24 -13.41 11.52
CA ASN A 293 -0.96 -12.76 11.25
C ASN A 293 -0.13 -12.53 12.52
N VAL A 294 -0.76 -12.11 13.61
CA VAL A 294 -0.11 -11.82 14.89
C VAL A 294 -0.02 -13.05 15.79
N GLY A 295 -0.96 -14.00 15.67
CA GLY A 295 -0.99 -15.25 16.45
C GLY A 295 0.30 -16.05 16.29
N LYS A 296 0.65 -16.85 17.30
CA LYS A 296 1.83 -17.74 17.29
C LYS A 296 1.51 -19.17 16.83
N GLU A 297 0.23 -19.47 16.61
CA GLU A 297 -0.21 -20.82 16.25
C GLU A 297 -0.08 -21.09 14.75
N ALA A 298 0.19 -22.33 14.39
CA ALA A 298 0.18 -22.77 13.02
C ALA A 298 -1.16 -22.50 12.36
N CYS A 299 -1.12 -22.00 11.15
CA CYS A 299 -2.34 -21.78 10.36
C CYS A 299 -2.07 -21.93 8.87
N ILE A 300 -3.13 -22.23 8.12
CA ILE A 300 -3.10 -22.28 6.65
C ILE A 300 -4.12 -21.30 6.09
N VAL A 301 -3.66 -20.35 5.30
CA VAL A 301 -4.53 -19.42 4.56
C VAL A 301 -4.46 -19.75 3.08
N VAL A 302 -5.61 -20.05 2.49
CA VAL A 302 -5.74 -20.22 1.04
C VAL A 302 -6.39 -18.97 0.47
N SER A 303 -5.76 -18.38 -0.53
CA SER A 303 -6.23 -17.11 -1.08
C SER A 303 -6.11 -17.05 -2.60
N THR A 304 -6.67 -16.01 -3.16
CA THR A 304 -6.28 -15.50 -4.48
C THR A 304 -5.47 -14.22 -4.29
N GLN A 305 -5.14 -13.51 -5.38
CA GLN A 305 -4.35 -12.26 -5.35
C GLN A 305 -4.91 -11.16 -4.44
N VAL A 306 -6.04 -11.37 -3.79
CA VAL A 306 -6.58 -10.40 -2.82
C VAL A 306 -5.68 -10.12 -1.63
N VAL A 307 -4.75 -11.05 -1.30
CA VAL A 307 -3.76 -10.87 -0.23
C VAL A 307 -2.49 -10.17 -0.71
N GLU A 308 -2.26 -10.08 -2.05
CA GLU A 308 -1.15 -9.33 -2.64
C GLU A 308 -1.29 -7.83 -2.40
N VAL A 309 -2.53 -7.41 -2.22
CA VAL A 309 -2.91 -6.02 -2.19
C VAL A 309 -2.96 -5.56 -0.75
N SER A 310 -1.80 -5.12 -0.22
CA SER A 310 -1.69 -4.25 0.96
C SER A 310 -2.16 -4.83 2.29
N LEU A 311 -2.13 -6.12 2.42
CA LEU A 311 -2.16 -6.75 3.73
C LEU A 311 -0.72 -6.92 4.19
N ASP A 312 -0.35 -6.25 5.27
CA ASP A 312 0.94 -6.48 5.94
C ASP A 312 0.83 -7.81 6.68
N ILE A 313 1.10 -8.89 5.95
CA ILE A 313 1.01 -10.27 6.44
C ILE A 313 2.38 -10.92 6.49
N ASN A 314 2.65 -11.59 7.60
CA ASN A 314 3.89 -12.29 7.84
C ASN A 314 3.64 -13.80 7.96
N PHE A 315 3.99 -14.54 6.92
CA PHE A 315 3.87 -15.99 6.84
C PHE A 315 5.23 -16.63 6.61
N ASP A 316 5.46 -17.81 7.22
CA ASP A 316 6.76 -18.49 7.18
C ASP A 316 6.99 -19.24 5.88
N LEU A 317 5.93 -19.78 5.28
CA LEU A 317 5.94 -20.49 4.00
C LEU A 317 4.85 -19.93 3.08
N MET A 318 5.25 -19.60 1.86
CA MET A 318 4.31 -19.24 0.80
C MET A 318 4.38 -20.26 -0.33
N VAL A 319 3.23 -20.77 -0.74
CA VAL A 319 3.04 -21.59 -1.93
C VAL A 319 2.19 -20.80 -2.92
N THR A 320 2.68 -20.58 -4.12
CA THR A 320 1.95 -19.81 -5.13
C THR A 320 1.94 -20.49 -6.49
N GLU A 321 0.83 -20.40 -7.20
CA GLU A 321 0.83 -20.68 -8.63
C GLU A 321 1.74 -19.69 -9.35
N CYS A 322 2.27 -20.07 -10.53
CA CYS A 322 3.09 -19.17 -11.33
C CYS A 322 2.34 -17.86 -11.58
N ALA A 323 2.95 -16.77 -11.17
CA ALA A 323 2.48 -15.42 -11.36
C ALA A 323 3.56 -14.59 -12.08
N ALA A 324 3.22 -13.40 -12.53
CA ALA A 324 4.19 -12.47 -13.06
C ALA A 324 5.24 -12.10 -11.98
N LEU A 325 6.46 -11.81 -12.41
CA LEU A 325 7.61 -11.63 -11.49
C LEU A 325 7.37 -10.50 -10.47
N ASP A 326 6.68 -9.46 -10.88
CA ASP A 326 6.27 -8.33 -10.04
C ASP A 326 5.27 -8.72 -8.94
N ALA A 327 4.40 -9.70 -9.20
CA ALA A 327 3.47 -10.23 -8.21
C ALA A 327 4.17 -11.13 -7.18
N LEU A 328 5.21 -11.88 -7.57
CA LEU A 328 5.99 -12.71 -6.66
C LEU A 328 6.73 -11.89 -5.61
N GLY A 329 7.27 -10.73 -6.01
CA GLY A 329 7.98 -9.84 -5.10
C GLY A 329 7.11 -9.19 -4.01
N LYS A 330 5.79 -9.12 -4.21
CA LYS A 330 4.83 -8.49 -3.27
C LYS A 330 4.33 -9.42 -2.18
N ASN A 331 4.29 -10.72 -2.46
CA ASN A 331 3.76 -11.74 -1.56
C ASN A 331 4.81 -12.30 -0.59
N GLN A 332 5.99 -11.69 -0.56
CA GLN A 332 7.07 -12.18 0.29
C GLN A 332 6.81 -11.78 1.75
N PRO A 333 6.81 -12.74 2.69
CA PRO A 333 6.69 -12.44 4.10
C PRO A 333 7.88 -11.59 4.57
N VAL A 334 7.57 -10.48 5.20
CA VAL A 334 8.56 -9.66 5.88
C VAL A 334 8.84 -10.33 7.22
N LYS A 335 10.02 -10.92 7.39
CA LYS A 335 10.46 -11.31 8.71
C LYS A 335 10.84 -10.05 9.47
N GLY A 336 10.08 -9.76 10.53
CA GLY A 336 10.48 -8.84 11.57
C GLY A 336 11.60 -9.42 12.43
#